data_f2148730817ab7228aabe1363ae99cad
#
_entry.id   f2148730817ab7228aabe1363ae99cad
#
_cell.length_a   1.000
_cell.length_b   1.000
_cell.length_c   1.000
_cell.angle_alpha   90.00
_cell.angle_beta   90.00
_cell.angle_gamma   90.00
#
_symmetry.space_group_name_H-M   'P 1'
#
loop_
_entity.id
_entity.type
_entity.pdbx_description
1 polymer ?
#
loop_
_entity_poly.entity_id
_entity_poly.type
_entity_poly.pdbx_seq_one_letter_code
_entity_poly.pdbx_strand_id
1 'polypeptide(L)'
;MRLSRLTAVLLLFWPTTAAWAVDAPSPTPEQPAITKTESPTPRVEGYLYLDVEGKPLPIQSDAEIEAFLADAEIVEISIFDTGVTLPRKAVLLGDGFRAHAMFKDEDEEKRKIIDRINGRIHFSLDWRDWHGYDAAAYELDRLLGMDRVPPAVPRSIKRDSGTIKIWLEETVTENERRNELHISPPDLRRWNQQRSMMQVFDNLVANRDSNLGNLLIDTNWRLWFIDCSRCFGRTKAMYYPLENISHCERGFWHGLKKLDAAKAKEHLSSYLDRAEISALLARRKTIVRHFQKLIDERGEAMVLFDVVPAIETAPWGDD
;
A
#
# COMPACT_ATOMS: atom_id res chain seq x y z
N MET A 1 -37.58 -8.76 -52.79
CA MET A 1 -38.03 -8.66 -51.40
C MET A 1 -37.39 -9.81 -50.61
N ARG A 2 -36.33 -9.56 -49.87
CA ARG A 2 -35.78 -10.46 -48.86
C ARG A 2 -35.44 -9.62 -47.64
N LEU A 3 -36.19 -9.84 -46.58
CA LEU A 3 -35.93 -9.23 -45.25
C LEU A 3 -34.75 -9.95 -44.62
N SER A 4 -33.68 -9.22 -44.32
CA SER A 4 -32.60 -9.67 -43.47
C SER A 4 -32.96 -9.39 -42.00
N ARG A 5 -32.99 -10.43 -41.19
CA ARG A 5 -33.18 -10.36 -39.75
C ARG A 5 -31.88 -9.88 -39.10
N LEU A 6 -31.90 -8.72 -38.46
CA LEU A 6 -30.86 -8.29 -37.53
C LEU A 6 -31.08 -9.06 -36.20
N THR A 7 -30.15 -9.91 -35.88
CA THR A 7 -30.06 -10.54 -34.56
C THR A 7 -29.33 -9.58 -33.62
N ALA A 8 -30.07 -8.95 -32.72
CA ALA A 8 -29.51 -8.15 -31.67
C ALA A 8 -28.90 -9.08 -30.61
N VAL A 9 -27.57 -9.08 -30.50
CA VAL A 9 -26.86 -9.72 -29.39
C VAL A 9 -26.94 -8.78 -28.19
N LEU A 10 -27.78 -9.11 -27.22
CA LEU A 10 -27.81 -8.47 -25.92
C LEU A 10 -26.57 -8.95 -25.15
N LEU A 11 -25.52 -8.12 -25.08
CA LEU A 11 -24.46 -8.26 -24.14
C LEU A 11 -24.98 -7.82 -22.76
N LEU A 12 -25.30 -8.81 -21.94
CA LEU A 12 -25.59 -8.61 -20.53
C LEU A 12 -24.28 -8.22 -19.83
N PHE A 13 -24.03 -6.89 -19.70
CA PHE A 13 -23.01 -6.38 -18.81
C PHE A 13 -23.48 -6.54 -17.35
N TRP A 14 -22.86 -7.46 -16.64
CA TRP A 14 -22.96 -7.53 -15.20
C TRP A 14 -22.19 -6.36 -14.60
N PRO A 15 -22.78 -5.52 -13.76
CA PRO A 15 -22.02 -4.50 -13.06
C PRO A 15 -21.23 -5.17 -11.95
N THR A 16 -19.92 -5.34 -12.13
CA THR A 16 -19.02 -5.62 -11.02
C THR A 16 -18.87 -4.35 -10.19
N THR A 17 -19.85 -4.08 -9.36
CA THR A 17 -19.67 -3.17 -8.24
C THR A 17 -18.82 -3.93 -7.22
N ALA A 18 -17.50 -3.78 -7.29
CA ALA A 18 -16.63 -4.06 -6.16
C ALA A 18 -16.89 -3.00 -5.09
N ALA A 19 -18.09 -3.03 -4.51
CA ALA A 19 -18.33 -2.36 -3.25
C ALA A 19 -17.45 -3.10 -2.23
N TRP A 20 -16.51 -2.41 -1.66
CA TRP A 20 -15.78 -2.84 -0.48
C TRP A 20 -16.78 -2.88 0.67
N ALA A 21 -17.58 -3.94 0.73
CA ALA A 21 -18.45 -4.18 1.87
C ALA A 21 -17.55 -4.37 3.09
N VAL A 22 -17.75 -3.54 4.08
CA VAL A 22 -17.29 -3.81 5.44
C VAL A 22 -17.94 -5.14 5.83
N ASP A 23 -17.14 -6.16 6.12
CA ASP A 23 -17.66 -7.42 6.62
C ASP A 23 -18.48 -7.12 7.87
N ALA A 24 -19.79 -7.31 7.82
CA ALA A 24 -20.67 -7.16 8.98
C ALA A 24 -20.27 -8.20 10.02
N PRO A 25 -20.23 -7.85 11.31
CA PRO A 25 -19.92 -8.80 12.34
C PRO A 25 -20.97 -9.91 12.38
N SER A 26 -20.54 -11.15 12.19
CA SER A 26 -21.35 -12.33 12.45
C SER A 26 -21.69 -12.41 13.96
N PRO A 27 -22.86 -12.93 14.35
CA PRO A 27 -23.20 -13.07 15.77
C PRO A 27 -22.18 -13.95 16.48
N THR A 28 -21.66 -13.44 17.59
CA THR A 28 -20.65 -14.06 18.44
C THR A 28 -21.20 -15.37 19.05
N PRO A 29 -20.54 -16.52 18.87
CA PRO A 29 -20.82 -17.69 19.71
C PRO A 29 -20.30 -17.42 21.14
N GLU A 30 -21.05 -17.84 22.14
CA GLU A 30 -20.62 -17.82 23.53
C GLU A 30 -19.30 -18.56 23.71
N GLN A 31 -18.28 -17.84 24.19
CA GLN A 31 -16.96 -18.40 24.44
C GLN A 31 -16.95 -19.21 25.73
N PRO A 32 -16.37 -20.43 25.75
CA PRO A 32 -16.06 -21.12 26.99
C PRO A 32 -14.96 -20.38 27.77
N ALA A 33 -15.06 -20.41 29.11
CA ALA A 33 -14.16 -19.72 30.02
C ALA A 33 -12.69 -20.09 29.79
N ILE A 34 -11.90 -19.08 29.41
CA ILE A 34 -10.46 -19.22 29.13
C ILE A 34 -9.72 -19.33 30.48
N THR A 35 -9.15 -20.49 30.74
CA THR A 35 -8.07 -20.67 31.73
C THR A 35 -6.91 -19.74 31.35
N LYS A 36 -6.40 -18.98 32.34
CA LYS A 36 -5.24 -18.09 32.19
C LYS A 36 -4.03 -18.87 31.68
N THR A 37 -3.80 -18.85 30.40
CA THR A 37 -2.51 -19.16 29.78
C THR A 37 -1.72 -17.85 29.71
N GLU A 38 -0.45 -17.87 30.03
CA GLU A 38 0.46 -16.73 29.99
C GLU A 38 0.36 -16.04 28.64
N SER A 39 0.17 -14.70 28.68
CA SER A 39 0.10 -13.89 27.47
C SER A 39 1.38 -14.03 26.67
N PRO A 40 1.33 -14.33 25.38
CA PRO A 40 2.53 -14.40 24.56
C PRO A 40 3.24 -13.04 24.60
N THR A 41 4.55 -13.09 24.74
CA THR A 41 5.40 -11.89 24.72
C THR A 41 5.18 -11.16 23.40
N PRO A 42 4.84 -9.85 23.40
CA PRO A 42 4.62 -9.12 22.16
C PRO A 42 5.90 -9.17 21.31
N ARG A 43 5.82 -9.68 20.09
CA ARG A 43 6.90 -9.45 19.11
C ARG A 43 6.95 -7.97 18.81
N VAL A 44 8.15 -7.42 18.81
CA VAL A 44 8.42 -6.06 18.32
C VAL A 44 7.85 -5.97 16.91
N GLU A 45 7.07 -4.95 16.60
CA GLU A 45 6.39 -4.75 15.30
C GLU A 45 7.37 -4.38 14.17
N GLY A 46 8.51 -5.05 14.05
CA GLY A 46 9.39 -4.93 12.90
C GLY A 46 9.16 -6.12 11.96
N TYR A 47 8.86 -5.85 10.68
CA TYR A 47 8.96 -6.88 9.66
C TYR A 47 10.44 -7.24 9.53
N LEU A 48 10.72 -8.52 9.63
CA LEU A 48 12.07 -9.03 9.35
C LEU A 48 12.15 -9.28 7.85
N TYR A 49 12.93 -8.48 7.14
CA TYR A 49 13.22 -8.76 5.74
C TYR A 49 13.97 -10.10 5.66
N LEU A 50 13.59 -10.91 4.68
CA LEU A 50 14.14 -12.24 4.50
C LEU A 50 15.12 -12.27 3.33
N ASP A 51 16.11 -13.13 3.43
CA ASP A 51 17.02 -13.45 2.33
C ASP A 51 16.35 -14.40 1.33
N VAL A 52 17.08 -14.77 0.25
CA VAL A 52 16.58 -15.69 -0.78
C VAL A 52 16.31 -17.12 -0.26
N GLU A 53 16.78 -17.46 0.94
CA GLU A 53 16.59 -18.75 1.61
C GLU A 53 15.48 -18.68 2.69
N GLY A 54 14.82 -17.53 2.86
CA GLY A 54 13.80 -17.31 3.88
C GLY A 54 14.37 -17.02 5.28
N LYS A 55 15.66 -16.69 5.40
CA LYS A 55 16.28 -16.32 6.67
C LYS A 55 16.23 -14.82 6.90
N PRO A 56 16.07 -14.36 8.16
CA PRO A 56 16.12 -12.94 8.47
C PRO A 56 17.41 -12.27 7.98
N LEU A 57 17.30 -11.17 7.27
CA LEU A 57 18.44 -10.34 6.91
C LEU A 57 19.05 -9.71 8.17
N PRO A 58 20.39 -9.58 8.26
CA PRO A 58 21.07 -8.95 9.37
C PRO A 58 20.99 -7.40 9.33
N ILE A 59 19.86 -6.87 8.87
CA ILE A 59 19.57 -5.45 8.70
C ILE A 59 18.68 -4.99 9.85
N GLN A 60 19.07 -3.91 10.54
CA GLN A 60 18.39 -3.43 11.73
C GLN A 60 17.81 -2.02 11.60
N SER A 61 18.06 -1.34 10.47
CA SER A 61 17.58 0.04 10.25
C SER A 61 17.19 0.29 8.80
N ASP A 62 16.34 1.30 8.60
CA ASP A 62 15.98 1.78 7.27
C ASP A 62 17.21 2.22 6.48
N ALA A 63 18.17 2.90 7.11
CA ALA A 63 19.40 3.33 6.45
C ALA A 63 20.25 2.16 5.91
N GLU A 64 20.30 1.04 6.64
CA GLU A 64 21.02 -0.15 6.19
C GLU A 64 20.35 -0.81 4.99
N ILE A 65 19.00 -0.96 5.00
CA ILE A 65 18.30 -1.53 3.86
C ILE A 65 18.35 -0.62 2.64
N GLU A 66 18.28 0.70 2.82
CA GLU A 66 18.43 1.68 1.74
C GLU A 66 19.82 1.59 1.11
N ALA A 67 20.88 1.54 1.92
CA ALA A 67 22.25 1.37 1.45
C ALA A 67 22.44 0.03 0.72
N PHE A 68 21.91 -1.06 1.25
CA PHE A 68 21.93 -2.36 0.58
C PHE A 68 21.23 -2.30 -0.78
N LEU A 69 20.04 -1.73 -0.85
CA LEU A 69 19.31 -1.59 -2.12
C LEU A 69 20.06 -0.70 -3.13
N ALA A 70 20.72 0.35 -2.66
CA ALA A 70 21.46 1.27 -3.51
C ALA A 70 22.76 0.65 -4.06
N ASP A 71 23.53 -0.08 -3.23
CA ASP A 71 24.93 -0.39 -3.49
C ASP A 71 25.22 -1.88 -3.73
N ALA A 72 24.39 -2.81 -3.25
CA ALA A 72 24.62 -4.26 -3.38
C ALA A 72 24.77 -4.69 -4.85
N GLU A 73 25.63 -5.66 -5.12
CA GLU A 73 25.84 -6.21 -6.46
C GLU A 73 24.56 -6.90 -6.97
N ILE A 74 24.19 -6.63 -8.23
CA ILE A 74 23.10 -7.35 -8.89
C ILE A 74 23.70 -8.59 -9.56
N VAL A 75 23.49 -9.76 -8.93
CA VAL A 75 24.04 -11.03 -9.43
C VAL A 75 23.11 -11.72 -10.42
N GLU A 76 21.81 -11.48 -10.32
CA GLU A 76 20.80 -12.00 -11.23
C GLU A 76 19.73 -10.93 -11.49
N ILE A 77 19.18 -10.89 -12.72
CA ILE A 77 18.04 -10.04 -13.05
C ILE A 77 17.22 -10.70 -14.15
N SER A 78 15.91 -10.75 -13.97
CA SER A 78 14.95 -11.33 -14.92
C SER A 78 13.70 -10.46 -15.01
N ILE A 79 13.00 -10.53 -16.15
CA ILE A 79 11.68 -9.90 -16.28
C ILE A 79 10.70 -10.67 -15.40
N PHE A 80 9.90 -9.95 -14.64
CA PHE A 80 8.83 -10.50 -13.85
C PHE A 80 7.55 -10.49 -14.69
N ASP A 81 7.04 -11.67 -15.05
CA ASP A 81 5.95 -11.83 -16.03
C ASP A 81 4.58 -11.37 -15.53
N THR A 82 4.49 -10.85 -14.30
CA THR A 82 3.24 -10.37 -13.72
C THR A 82 3.23 -8.84 -13.68
N GLY A 83 2.18 -8.24 -14.24
CA GLY A 83 2.01 -6.77 -14.29
C GLY A 83 2.07 -6.20 -15.69
N VAL A 84 1.56 -4.98 -15.85
CA VAL A 84 1.47 -4.28 -17.15
C VAL A 84 2.82 -3.69 -17.57
N THR A 85 3.66 -3.31 -16.61
CA THR A 85 4.91 -2.57 -16.81
C THR A 85 6.15 -3.45 -16.90
N LEU A 86 6.00 -4.79 -16.84
CA LEU A 86 7.09 -5.78 -16.92
C LEU A 86 8.26 -5.45 -15.98
N PRO A 87 8.04 -5.31 -14.67
CA PRO A 87 9.11 -5.02 -13.73
C PRO A 87 10.16 -6.12 -13.73
N ARG A 88 11.37 -5.82 -13.27
CA ARG A 88 12.48 -6.78 -13.24
C ARG A 88 12.71 -7.27 -11.81
N LYS A 89 12.66 -8.58 -11.57
CA LYS A 89 13.08 -9.18 -10.31
C LYS A 89 14.59 -9.39 -10.35
N ALA A 90 15.28 -8.89 -9.34
CA ALA A 90 16.73 -8.97 -9.20
C ALA A 90 17.10 -9.76 -7.94
N VAL A 91 18.28 -10.40 -7.96
CA VAL A 91 18.95 -10.91 -6.76
C VAL A 91 20.13 -9.98 -6.49
N LEU A 92 20.14 -9.40 -5.29
CA LEU A 92 21.19 -8.54 -4.79
C LEU A 92 22.12 -9.33 -3.86
N LEU A 93 23.42 -9.06 -3.95
CA LEU A 93 24.45 -9.62 -3.07
C LEU A 93 25.21 -8.48 -2.40
N GLY A 94 25.24 -8.46 -1.10
CA GLY A 94 26.01 -7.51 -0.30
C GLY A 94 26.13 -8.01 1.14
N ASP A 95 27.19 -7.61 1.83
CA ASP A 95 27.45 -7.92 3.25
C ASP A 95 27.32 -9.41 3.62
N GLY A 96 27.56 -10.30 2.63
CA GLY A 96 27.54 -11.75 2.84
C GLY A 96 26.16 -12.40 2.78
N PHE A 97 25.12 -11.68 2.40
CA PHE A 97 23.77 -12.23 2.19
C PHE A 97 23.20 -11.86 0.82
N ARG A 98 22.15 -12.54 0.42
CA ARG A 98 21.43 -12.34 -0.84
C ARG A 98 19.97 -12.04 -0.57
N ALA A 99 19.41 -11.03 -1.25
CA ALA A 99 18.00 -10.72 -1.15
C ALA A 99 17.38 -10.46 -2.52
N HIS A 100 16.10 -10.76 -2.66
CA HIS A 100 15.36 -10.35 -3.84
C HIS A 100 14.97 -8.86 -3.78
N ALA A 101 14.96 -8.25 -4.94
CA ALA A 101 14.45 -6.88 -5.11
C ALA A 101 13.66 -6.76 -6.41
N MET A 102 12.79 -5.77 -6.46
CA MET A 102 12.04 -5.40 -7.66
C MET A 102 12.62 -4.11 -8.22
N PHE A 103 13.02 -4.11 -9.48
CA PHE A 103 13.45 -2.91 -10.20
C PHE A 103 12.39 -2.48 -11.21
N LYS A 104 12.04 -1.21 -11.18
CA LYS A 104 11.10 -0.56 -12.08
C LYS A 104 11.77 0.65 -12.72
N ASP A 105 11.54 0.85 -14.02
CA ASP A 105 12.07 1.97 -14.81
C ASP A 105 11.02 2.61 -15.72
N GLU A 106 9.74 2.32 -15.47
CA GLU A 106 8.66 2.96 -16.23
C GLU A 106 8.63 4.48 -16.00
N ASP A 107 8.42 5.22 -17.07
CA ASP A 107 8.14 6.66 -17.08
C ASP A 107 7.23 6.97 -18.26
N GLU A 108 5.93 6.79 -18.06
CA GLU A 108 4.91 7.03 -19.08
C GLU A 108 4.04 8.21 -18.69
N GLU A 109 3.98 9.23 -19.54
CA GLU A 109 3.09 10.38 -19.38
C GLU A 109 1.96 10.37 -20.41
N LYS A 110 0.73 10.61 -19.94
CA LYS A 110 -0.43 10.82 -20.81
C LYS A 110 -1.11 12.13 -20.44
N ARG A 111 -1.22 13.04 -21.39
CA ARG A 111 -1.84 14.37 -21.17
C ARG A 111 -3.32 14.31 -20.83
N LYS A 112 -3.99 13.22 -21.19
CA LYS A 112 -5.44 13.07 -20.96
C LYS A 112 -5.77 11.59 -20.82
N ILE A 113 -6.28 11.22 -19.66
CA ILE A 113 -6.88 9.90 -19.44
C ILE A 113 -8.34 10.09 -19.00
N ILE A 114 -9.15 9.14 -19.40
CA ILE A 114 -10.53 8.98 -18.95
C ILE A 114 -10.57 7.65 -18.21
N ASP A 115 -10.57 7.73 -16.88
CA ASP A 115 -10.67 6.56 -16.02
C ASP A 115 -12.07 6.42 -15.44
N ARG A 116 -12.47 5.20 -15.16
CA ARG A 116 -13.69 4.91 -14.42
C ARG A 116 -13.30 4.37 -13.04
N ILE A 117 -13.41 5.24 -12.03
CA ILE A 117 -13.08 4.91 -10.64
C ILE A 117 -14.39 4.85 -9.84
N ASN A 118 -14.66 3.73 -9.17
CA ASN A 118 -15.88 3.53 -8.37
C ASN A 118 -17.19 3.86 -9.14
N GLY A 119 -17.25 3.46 -10.41
CA GLY A 119 -18.40 3.71 -11.27
C GLY A 119 -18.54 5.15 -11.80
N ARG A 120 -17.67 6.06 -11.41
CA ARG A 120 -17.64 7.46 -11.87
C ARG A 120 -16.56 7.66 -12.92
N ILE A 121 -16.87 8.47 -13.93
CA ILE A 121 -15.89 8.87 -14.95
C ILE A 121 -15.00 9.97 -14.35
N HIS A 122 -13.71 9.72 -14.29
CA HIS A 122 -12.69 10.68 -13.88
C HIS A 122 -11.88 11.10 -15.10
N PHE A 123 -11.85 12.41 -15.32
CA PHE A 123 -10.92 13.00 -16.29
C PHE A 123 -9.64 13.35 -15.54
N SER A 124 -8.53 12.79 -15.96
CA SER A 124 -7.22 13.20 -15.51
C SER A 124 -6.51 13.97 -16.62
N LEU A 125 -6.12 15.18 -16.29
CA LEU A 125 -5.09 15.90 -17.01
C LEU A 125 -3.78 15.58 -16.30
N ASP A 126 -2.70 15.33 -17.03
CA ASP A 126 -1.37 15.03 -16.46
C ASP A 126 -1.32 13.69 -15.65
N TRP A 127 -1.69 12.60 -16.30
CA TRP A 127 -1.48 11.25 -15.77
C TRP A 127 -0.03 10.82 -16.01
N ARG A 128 0.58 10.25 -15.01
CA ARG A 128 1.91 9.65 -15.10
C ARG A 128 1.95 8.31 -14.41
N ASP A 129 2.63 7.35 -15.02
CA ASP A 129 3.06 6.08 -14.44
C ASP A 129 4.59 6.16 -14.34
N TRP A 130 5.10 6.36 -13.14
CA TRP A 130 6.52 6.66 -12.95
C TRP A 130 7.11 5.92 -11.76
N HIS A 131 8.18 5.19 -12.02
CA HIS A 131 8.89 4.43 -10.99
C HIS A 131 9.26 5.25 -9.74
N GLY A 132 9.61 6.53 -9.88
CA GLY A 132 10.02 7.39 -8.78
C GLY A 132 8.92 7.67 -7.74
N TYR A 133 7.66 7.44 -8.09
CA TYR A 133 6.57 7.56 -7.11
C TYR A 133 6.57 6.43 -6.07
N ASP A 134 7.12 5.25 -6.36
CA ASP A 134 7.35 4.20 -5.36
C ASP A 134 8.34 4.68 -4.28
N ALA A 135 9.44 5.33 -4.67
CA ALA A 135 10.39 5.93 -3.73
C ALA A 135 9.78 7.10 -2.95
N ALA A 136 9.00 7.97 -3.62
CA ALA A 136 8.28 9.05 -2.94
C ALA A 136 7.26 8.53 -1.91
N ALA A 137 6.59 7.42 -2.19
CA ALA A 137 5.64 6.79 -1.27
C ALA A 137 6.35 6.23 -0.05
N TYR A 138 7.51 5.59 -0.23
CA TYR A 138 8.35 5.11 0.87
C TYR A 138 8.83 6.27 1.76
N GLU A 139 9.40 7.32 1.19
CA GLU A 139 9.83 8.51 1.95
C GLU A 139 8.67 9.14 2.73
N LEU A 140 7.51 9.28 2.10
CA LEU A 140 6.34 9.83 2.76
C LEU A 140 5.84 8.92 3.90
N ASP A 141 5.87 7.61 3.72
CA ASP A 141 5.52 6.64 4.74
C ASP A 141 6.40 6.78 5.99
N ARG A 142 7.73 6.93 5.81
CA ARG A 142 8.66 7.20 6.92
C ARG A 142 8.36 8.51 7.64
N LEU A 143 8.10 9.59 6.89
CA LEU A 143 7.72 10.89 7.46
C LEU A 143 6.42 10.83 8.27
N LEU A 144 5.53 9.93 7.91
CA LEU A 144 4.23 9.74 8.58
C LEU A 144 4.30 8.72 9.73
N GLY A 145 5.38 7.96 9.84
CA GLY A 145 5.56 6.94 10.86
C GLY A 145 4.59 5.77 10.73
N MET A 146 4.26 5.36 9.49
CA MET A 146 3.30 4.29 9.23
C MET A 146 3.97 2.93 9.12
N ASP A 147 5.15 2.88 8.49
CA ASP A 147 5.91 1.66 8.24
C ASP A 147 5.08 0.59 7.49
N ARG A 148 4.50 0.98 6.35
CA ARG A 148 3.62 0.15 5.51
C ARG A 148 4.01 0.09 4.04
N VAL A 149 4.94 0.94 3.62
CA VAL A 149 5.49 0.92 2.26
C VAL A 149 6.88 0.29 2.30
N PRO A 150 7.15 -0.74 1.49
CA PRO A 150 8.47 -1.37 1.46
C PRO A 150 9.56 -0.39 1.07
N PRO A 151 10.78 -0.49 1.65
CA PRO A 151 11.92 0.32 1.27
C PRO A 151 12.17 0.33 -0.23
N ALA A 152 12.28 1.54 -0.78
CA ALA A 152 12.46 1.78 -2.20
C ALA A 152 13.38 2.97 -2.41
N VAL A 153 14.44 2.80 -3.23
CA VAL A 153 15.44 3.84 -3.50
C VAL A 153 15.70 4.01 -4.99
N PRO A 154 16.09 5.20 -5.46
CA PRO A 154 16.54 5.38 -6.82
C PRO A 154 17.79 4.54 -7.10
N ARG A 155 17.84 3.88 -8.24
CA ARG A 155 19.01 3.12 -8.70
C ARG A 155 19.07 3.11 -10.21
N SER A 156 20.30 3.09 -10.76
CA SER A 156 20.51 2.87 -12.18
C SER A 156 21.07 1.47 -12.43
N ILE A 157 20.51 0.76 -13.41
CA ILE A 157 21.02 -0.52 -13.88
C ILE A 157 21.47 -0.35 -15.31
N LYS A 158 22.77 -0.40 -15.57
CA LYS A 158 23.40 -0.06 -16.86
C LYS A 158 23.04 1.36 -17.29
N ARG A 159 22.11 1.53 -18.25
CA ARG A 159 21.65 2.84 -18.76
C ARG A 159 20.25 3.20 -18.31
N ASP A 160 19.57 2.28 -17.63
CA ASP A 160 18.20 2.47 -17.21
C ASP A 160 18.20 3.08 -15.81
N SER A 161 17.69 4.30 -15.68
CA SER A 161 17.39 4.90 -14.37
C SER A 161 16.05 4.40 -13.89
N GLY A 162 15.98 3.99 -12.60
CA GLY A 162 14.76 3.42 -12.05
C GLY A 162 14.70 3.52 -10.53
N THR A 163 13.76 2.80 -9.96
CA THR A 163 13.61 2.57 -8.54
C THR A 163 13.76 1.09 -8.25
N ILE A 164 14.59 0.77 -7.26
CA ILE A 164 14.71 -0.58 -6.73
C ILE A 164 14.07 -0.63 -5.34
N LYS A 165 13.26 -1.66 -5.09
CA LYS A 165 12.63 -1.87 -3.78
C LYS A 165 12.84 -3.30 -3.30
N ILE A 166 12.90 -3.48 -1.99
CA ILE A 166 13.01 -4.81 -1.40
C ILE A 166 11.82 -5.68 -1.81
N TRP A 167 12.08 -6.92 -2.14
CA TRP A 167 11.04 -7.93 -2.31
C TRP A 167 10.63 -8.46 -0.94
N LEU A 168 9.35 -8.50 -0.69
CA LEU A 168 8.82 -9.07 0.55
C LEU A 168 8.55 -10.56 0.31
N GLU A 169 9.38 -11.39 0.92
CA GLU A 169 9.21 -12.84 0.88
C GLU A 169 8.01 -13.28 1.75
N GLU A 170 7.53 -14.48 1.54
CA GLU A 170 6.45 -15.10 2.32
C GLU A 170 5.21 -14.20 2.44
N THR A 171 4.84 -13.56 1.35
CA THR A 171 3.65 -12.72 1.28
C THR A 171 2.66 -13.26 0.25
N VAL A 172 1.39 -12.97 0.47
CA VAL A 172 0.31 -13.18 -0.51
C VAL A 172 -0.36 -11.86 -0.80
N THR A 173 -0.93 -11.70 -1.99
CA THR A 173 -1.77 -10.55 -2.29
C THR A 173 -3.15 -10.69 -1.65
N GLU A 174 -3.82 -9.59 -1.40
CA GLU A 174 -5.22 -9.61 -0.95
C GLU A 174 -6.14 -10.30 -1.98
N ASN A 175 -5.76 -10.27 -3.26
CA ASN A 175 -6.47 -11.00 -4.31
C ASN A 175 -6.35 -12.51 -4.13
N GLU A 176 -5.12 -13.02 -3.95
CA GLU A 176 -4.85 -14.44 -3.70
C GLU A 176 -5.54 -14.90 -2.41
N ARG A 177 -5.39 -14.13 -1.32
CA ARG A 177 -6.04 -14.44 -0.04
C ARG A 177 -7.54 -14.67 -0.19
N ARG A 178 -8.24 -13.78 -0.93
CA ARG A 178 -9.70 -13.82 -1.06
C ARG A 178 -10.19 -14.85 -2.05
N ASN A 179 -9.56 -14.86 -3.23
CA ASN A 179 -10.12 -15.52 -4.39
C ASN A 179 -9.51 -16.90 -4.66
N GLU A 180 -8.35 -17.19 -4.09
CA GLU A 180 -7.64 -18.45 -4.28
C GLU A 180 -7.54 -19.24 -2.98
N LEU A 181 -7.05 -18.61 -1.90
CA LEU A 181 -6.85 -19.27 -0.62
C LEU A 181 -8.11 -19.29 0.25
N HIS A 182 -9.03 -18.36 0.06
CA HIS A 182 -10.27 -18.19 0.84
C HIS A 182 -10.04 -18.07 2.37
N ILE A 183 -8.90 -17.53 2.78
CA ILE A 183 -8.51 -17.41 4.18
C ILE A 183 -9.07 -16.12 4.78
N SER A 184 -9.62 -16.19 5.99
CA SER A 184 -10.10 -15.03 6.74
C SER A 184 -9.03 -14.51 7.69
N PRO A 185 -8.94 -13.15 7.88
CA PRO A 185 -8.04 -12.60 8.89
C PRO A 185 -8.37 -13.14 10.29
N PRO A 186 -7.37 -13.54 11.07
CA PRO A 186 -7.58 -14.10 12.42
C PRO A 186 -8.08 -13.03 13.41
N ASP A 187 -7.75 -11.77 13.18
CA ASP A 187 -8.23 -10.61 13.94
C ASP A 187 -8.82 -9.56 13.00
N LEU A 188 -10.15 -9.53 12.91
CA LEU A 188 -10.91 -8.58 12.10
C LEU A 188 -10.73 -7.13 12.56
N ARG A 189 -10.51 -6.90 13.86
CA ARG A 189 -10.28 -5.55 14.39
C ARG A 189 -8.96 -5.00 13.86
N ARG A 190 -7.86 -5.75 14.02
CA ARG A 190 -6.55 -5.39 13.50
C ARG A 190 -6.56 -5.23 11.98
N TRP A 191 -7.24 -6.14 11.28
CA TRP A 191 -7.42 -6.07 9.84
C TRP A 191 -8.11 -4.77 9.40
N ASN A 192 -9.24 -4.43 10.01
CA ASN A 192 -9.99 -3.21 9.68
C ASN A 192 -9.21 -1.94 10.04
N GLN A 193 -8.42 -1.95 11.12
CA GLN A 193 -7.50 -0.86 11.45
C GLN A 193 -6.49 -0.61 10.35
N GLN A 194 -5.83 -1.66 9.85
CA GLN A 194 -4.85 -1.54 8.75
C GLN A 194 -5.51 -1.08 7.44
N ARG A 195 -6.72 -1.56 7.16
CA ARG A 195 -7.49 -1.07 6.00
C ARG A 195 -7.86 0.41 6.10
N SER A 196 -8.19 0.89 7.30
CA SER A 196 -8.40 2.33 7.50
C SER A 196 -7.14 3.13 7.23
N MET A 197 -5.97 2.66 7.67
CA MET A 197 -4.68 3.29 7.34
C MET A 197 -4.46 3.35 5.83
N MET A 198 -4.69 2.25 5.12
CA MET A 198 -4.60 2.20 3.66
C MET A 198 -5.49 3.25 2.98
N GLN A 199 -6.77 3.33 3.35
CA GLN A 199 -7.71 4.29 2.74
C GLN A 199 -7.30 5.74 2.97
N VAL A 200 -6.77 6.06 4.16
CA VAL A 200 -6.24 7.40 4.46
C VAL A 200 -4.99 7.69 3.63
N PHE A 201 -4.08 6.71 3.53
CA PHE A 201 -2.85 6.85 2.74
C PHE A 201 -3.16 6.99 1.24
N ASP A 202 -4.00 6.14 0.67
CA ASP A 202 -4.44 6.23 -0.73
C ASP A 202 -5.06 7.59 -1.05
N ASN A 203 -5.89 8.11 -0.15
CA ASN A 203 -6.43 9.46 -0.28
C ASN A 203 -5.32 10.52 -0.26
N LEU A 204 -4.33 10.36 0.61
CA LEU A 204 -3.23 11.31 0.75
C LEU A 204 -2.35 11.34 -0.50
N VAL A 205 -1.96 10.18 -1.02
CA VAL A 205 -1.11 10.06 -2.21
C VAL A 205 -1.90 10.12 -3.53
N ALA A 206 -3.23 10.21 -3.48
CA ALA A 206 -4.12 10.10 -4.63
C ALA A 206 -3.88 8.83 -5.44
N ASN A 207 -3.77 7.69 -4.75
CA ASN A 207 -3.61 6.40 -5.39
C ASN A 207 -4.87 6.07 -6.22
N ARG A 208 -4.69 5.90 -7.53
CA ARG A 208 -5.77 5.60 -8.47
C ARG A 208 -5.86 4.13 -8.83
N ASP A 209 -4.82 3.38 -8.50
CA ASP A 209 -4.69 1.97 -8.79
C ASP A 209 -4.74 1.13 -7.50
N SER A 210 -5.55 1.56 -6.55
CA SER A 210 -5.79 0.79 -5.32
C SER A 210 -6.64 -0.43 -5.63
N ASN A 211 -5.98 -1.53 -5.94
CA ASN A 211 -6.59 -2.83 -6.23
C ASN A 211 -6.06 -3.92 -5.28
N LEU A 212 -6.70 -5.09 -5.28
CA LEU A 212 -6.37 -6.18 -4.37
C LEU A 212 -4.98 -6.80 -4.63
N GLY A 213 -4.44 -6.64 -5.83
CA GLY A 213 -3.08 -7.09 -6.18
C GLY A 213 -1.98 -6.19 -5.63
N ASN A 214 -2.31 -4.94 -5.27
CA ASN A 214 -1.38 -3.93 -4.76
C ASN A 214 -1.34 -3.86 -3.21
N LEU A 215 -1.94 -4.86 -2.56
CA LEU A 215 -1.87 -5.08 -1.12
C LEU A 215 -1.23 -6.43 -0.87
N LEU A 216 -0.06 -6.45 -0.24
CA LEU A 216 0.57 -7.67 0.22
C LEU A 216 0.26 -7.90 1.70
N ILE A 217 0.18 -9.15 2.07
CA ILE A 217 -0.08 -9.61 3.43
C ILE A 217 1.06 -10.54 3.80
N ASP A 218 1.77 -10.25 4.88
CA ASP A 218 2.81 -11.12 5.40
C ASP A 218 2.27 -12.16 6.38
N THR A 219 3.12 -13.07 6.82
CA THR A 219 2.79 -14.15 7.76
C THR A 219 2.29 -13.66 9.12
N ASN A 220 2.51 -12.39 9.47
CA ASN A 220 1.99 -11.74 10.67
C ASN A 220 0.69 -10.97 10.42
N TRP A 221 0.07 -11.16 9.25
CA TRP A 221 -1.14 -10.44 8.82
C TRP A 221 -0.97 -8.92 8.82
N ARG A 222 0.24 -8.44 8.52
CA ARG A 222 0.53 -7.05 8.28
C ARG A 222 0.24 -6.72 6.83
N LEU A 223 -0.48 -5.61 6.60
CA LEU A 223 -0.72 -5.09 5.25
C LEU A 223 0.45 -4.21 4.82
N TRP A 224 0.93 -4.47 3.60
CA TRP A 224 1.92 -3.69 2.90
C TRP A 224 1.29 -3.04 1.67
N PHE A 225 1.59 -1.76 1.45
CA PHE A 225 1.08 -0.98 0.34
C PHE A 225 2.15 -0.93 -0.74
N ILE A 226 1.88 -1.55 -1.87
CA ILE A 226 2.82 -1.63 -2.97
C ILE A 226 2.26 -0.97 -4.23
N ASP A 227 3.14 -0.75 -5.22
CA ASP A 227 2.79 -0.24 -6.54
C ASP A 227 2.11 1.14 -6.53
N CYS A 228 2.88 2.14 -6.08
CA CYS A 228 2.46 3.53 -6.06
C CYS A 228 2.87 4.30 -7.33
N SER A 229 3.24 3.62 -8.42
CA SER A 229 3.76 4.25 -9.65
C SER A 229 2.78 5.23 -10.30
N ARG A 230 1.49 5.16 -9.96
CA ARG A 230 0.40 6.05 -10.43
C ARG A 230 -0.15 6.98 -9.35
N CYS A 231 0.58 7.13 -8.25
CA CYS A 231 0.24 8.03 -7.15
C CYS A 231 0.59 9.49 -7.45
N PHE A 232 0.41 10.35 -6.49
CA PHE A 232 0.83 11.75 -6.45
C PHE A 232 0.26 12.66 -7.54
N GLY A 233 -0.80 12.24 -8.22
CA GLY A 233 -1.49 13.08 -9.20
C GLY A 233 -1.88 14.45 -8.62
N ARG A 234 -1.93 15.49 -9.47
CA ARG A 234 -2.21 16.90 -9.11
C ARG A 234 -3.65 17.17 -8.68
N THR A 235 -4.51 16.13 -8.66
CA THR A 235 -5.88 16.24 -8.15
C THR A 235 -5.89 16.50 -6.64
N LYS A 236 -6.86 17.32 -6.19
CA LYS A 236 -7.14 17.57 -4.77
C LYS A 236 -8.34 16.75 -4.27
N ALA A 237 -8.97 16.00 -5.16
CA ALA A 237 -10.10 15.13 -4.83
C ALA A 237 -9.64 13.91 -4.00
N MET A 238 -10.53 13.43 -3.13
CA MET A 238 -10.34 12.20 -2.40
C MET A 238 -10.77 11.01 -3.27
N TYR A 239 -10.01 9.92 -3.22
CA TYR A 239 -10.35 8.65 -3.86
C TYR A 239 -11.48 7.95 -3.11
N TYR A 240 -11.30 7.78 -1.80
CA TYR A 240 -12.35 7.31 -0.90
C TYR A 240 -13.10 8.48 -0.28
N PRO A 241 -14.45 8.44 -0.25
CA PRO A 241 -15.24 9.44 0.47
C PRO A 241 -14.85 9.47 1.95
N LEU A 242 -14.44 10.64 2.46
CA LEU A 242 -13.95 10.77 3.84
C LEU A 242 -15.04 10.45 4.88
N GLU A 243 -16.31 10.65 4.54
CA GLU A 243 -17.45 10.30 5.40
C GLU A 243 -17.50 8.80 5.76
N ASN A 244 -16.86 7.95 4.95
CA ASN A 244 -16.76 6.51 5.19
C ASN A 244 -15.52 6.12 6.01
N ILE A 245 -14.64 7.07 6.32
CA ILE A 245 -13.39 6.84 7.07
C ILE A 245 -13.49 7.55 8.41
N SER A 246 -13.85 6.79 9.44
CA SER A 246 -14.14 7.35 10.78
C SER A 246 -13.00 7.17 11.78
N HIS A 247 -11.95 6.44 11.43
CA HIS A 247 -10.86 6.11 12.35
C HIS A 247 -9.51 6.34 11.68
N CYS A 248 -8.51 6.78 12.46
CA CYS A 248 -7.13 6.96 12.03
C CYS A 248 -6.18 6.36 13.06
N GLU A 249 -5.07 5.77 12.59
CA GLU A 249 -4.01 5.36 13.49
C GLU A 249 -3.34 6.59 14.12
N ARG A 250 -3.03 6.50 15.42
CA ARG A 250 -2.57 7.62 16.25
C ARG A 250 -1.22 8.20 15.79
N GLY A 251 -0.23 7.35 15.51
CA GLY A 251 1.09 7.77 15.02
C GLY A 251 0.96 8.45 13.66
N PHE A 252 0.22 7.83 12.76
CA PHE A 252 -0.08 8.37 11.43
C PHE A 252 -0.79 9.73 11.52
N TRP A 253 -1.79 9.87 12.41
CA TRP A 253 -2.45 11.15 12.68
C TRP A 253 -1.46 12.23 13.10
N HIS A 254 -0.53 11.90 14.01
CA HIS A 254 0.51 12.83 14.44
C HIS A 254 1.47 13.17 13.30
N GLY A 255 1.86 12.20 12.47
CA GLY A 255 2.64 12.39 11.26
C GLY A 255 1.95 13.35 10.29
N LEU A 256 0.65 13.13 10.01
CA LEU A 256 -0.15 14.01 9.18
C LEU A 256 -0.18 15.47 9.70
N LYS A 257 -0.30 15.67 10.99
CA LYS A 257 -0.26 17.02 11.58
C LYS A 257 1.09 17.69 11.45
N LYS A 258 2.18 16.94 11.56
CA LYS A 258 3.57 17.43 11.50
C LYS A 258 4.08 17.66 10.07
N LEU A 259 3.45 17.02 9.07
CA LEU A 259 3.84 17.18 7.66
C LEU A 259 3.46 18.58 7.17
N ASP A 260 4.41 19.47 7.02
CA ASP A 260 4.27 20.80 6.49
C ASP A 260 4.93 20.98 5.11
N ALA A 261 4.91 22.19 4.57
CA ALA A 261 5.47 22.48 3.26
C ALA A 261 7.01 22.38 3.24
N ALA A 262 7.67 22.67 4.35
CA ALA A 262 9.14 22.62 4.45
C ALA A 262 9.59 21.15 4.41
N LYS A 263 9.02 20.31 5.25
CA LYS A 263 9.30 18.87 5.29
C LYS A 263 8.94 18.17 3.99
N ALA A 264 7.76 18.45 3.43
CA ALA A 264 7.37 17.88 2.16
C ALA A 264 8.35 18.28 1.04
N LYS A 265 8.82 19.52 1.02
CA LYS A 265 9.82 19.95 0.05
C LYS A 265 11.18 19.28 0.30
N GLU A 266 11.64 19.25 1.53
CA GLU A 266 12.93 18.67 1.91
C GLU A 266 13.05 17.21 1.47
N HIS A 267 12.07 16.39 1.79
CA HIS A 267 12.12 14.95 1.56
C HIS A 267 11.59 14.50 0.20
N LEU A 268 10.64 15.22 -0.38
CA LEU A 268 9.94 14.74 -1.56
C LEU A 268 10.29 15.49 -2.86
N SER A 269 11.06 16.59 -2.82
CA SER A 269 11.35 17.37 -4.03
C SER A 269 12.28 16.69 -5.02
N SER A 270 12.96 15.61 -4.63
CA SER A 270 13.72 14.76 -5.54
C SER A 270 12.82 13.87 -6.42
N TYR A 271 11.57 13.69 -6.01
CA TYR A 271 10.60 12.81 -6.66
C TYR A 271 9.36 13.56 -7.17
N LEU A 272 8.93 14.59 -6.49
CA LEU A 272 7.68 15.30 -6.77
C LEU A 272 7.94 16.73 -7.22
N ASP A 273 7.20 17.16 -8.22
CA ASP A 273 7.23 18.57 -8.62
C ASP A 273 6.44 19.47 -7.64
N ARG A 274 6.55 20.77 -7.84
CA ARG A 274 5.85 21.76 -6.99
C ARG A 274 4.33 21.60 -6.99
N ALA A 275 3.73 21.20 -8.10
CA ALA A 275 2.29 21.07 -8.22
C ALA A 275 1.80 19.80 -7.52
N GLU A 276 2.55 18.71 -7.60
CA GLU A 276 2.30 17.44 -6.91
C GLU A 276 2.41 17.59 -5.39
N ILE A 277 3.48 18.26 -4.91
CA ILE A 277 3.64 18.60 -3.48
C ILE A 277 2.47 19.49 -3.00
N SER A 278 2.09 20.49 -3.79
CA SER A 278 0.96 21.36 -3.45
C SER A 278 -0.36 20.60 -3.36
N ALA A 279 -0.60 19.65 -4.26
CA ALA A 279 -1.78 18.82 -4.26
C ALA A 279 -1.79 17.84 -3.08
N LEU A 280 -0.66 17.21 -2.76
CA LEU A 280 -0.47 16.36 -1.58
C LEU A 280 -0.83 17.12 -0.29
N LEU A 281 -0.28 18.33 -0.12
CA LEU A 281 -0.55 19.17 1.06
C LEU A 281 -2.00 19.64 1.14
N ALA A 282 -2.66 19.87 -0.01
CA ALA A 282 -4.08 20.20 -0.04
C ALA A 282 -4.94 19.01 0.42
N ARG A 283 -4.64 17.80 -0.05
CA ARG A 283 -5.30 16.57 0.40
C ARG A 283 -5.05 16.32 1.89
N ARG A 284 -3.80 16.42 2.33
CA ARG A 284 -3.43 16.36 3.75
C ARG A 284 -4.25 17.32 4.61
N LYS A 285 -4.39 18.58 4.19
CA LYS A 285 -5.19 19.59 4.91
C LYS A 285 -6.67 19.18 5.04
N THR A 286 -7.22 18.57 4.00
CA THR A 286 -8.61 18.09 4.00
C THR A 286 -8.78 16.88 4.93
N ILE A 287 -7.86 15.93 4.91
CA ILE A 287 -7.84 14.77 5.80
C ILE A 287 -7.71 15.21 7.26
N VAL A 288 -6.76 16.10 7.56
CA VAL A 288 -6.57 16.61 8.94
C VAL A 288 -7.82 17.33 9.43
N ARG A 289 -8.48 18.14 8.61
CA ARG A 289 -9.72 18.81 9.01
C ARG A 289 -10.84 17.81 9.29
N HIS A 290 -10.95 16.75 8.48
CA HIS A 290 -11.95 15.70 8.68
C HIS A 290 -11.78 15.01 10.02
N PHE A 291 -10.59 14.49 10.32
CA PHE A 291 -10.34 13.80 11.59
C PHE A 291 -10.41 14.73 12.81
N GLN A 292 -9.93 15.98 12.69
CA GLN A 292 -10.08 16.96 13.78
C GLN A 292 -11.55 17.19 14.12
N LYS A 293 -12.40 17.35 13.09
CA LYS A 293 -13.85 17.46 13.31
C LYS A 293 -14.43 16.24 14.03
N LEU A 294 -14.05 15.03 13.62
CA LEU A 294 -14.51 13.81 14.29
C LEU A 294 -14.03 13.73 15.74
N ILE A 295 -12.80 14.13 16.00
CA ILE A 295 -12.23 14.19 17.36
C ILE A 295 -12.98 15.19 18.22
N ASP A 296 -13.29 16.37 17.71
CA ASP A 296 -14.05 17.41 18.42
C ASP A 296 -15.49 16.95 18.74
N GLU A 297 -16.12 16.19 17.85
CA GLU A 297 -17.48 15.68 18.01
C GLU A 297 -17.60 14.42 18.90
N ARG A 298 -16.61 13.53 18.87
CA ARG A 298 -16.72 12.17 19.45
C ARG A 298 -15.67 11.87 20.51
N GLY A 299 -14.66 12.71 20.64
CA GLY A 299 -13.49 12.49 21.47
C GLY A 299 -12.39 11.68 20.75
N GLU A 300 -11.15 11.92 21.14
CA GLU A 300 -9.97 11.33 20.53
C GLU A 300 -9.98 9.79 20.61
N ALA A 301 -10.36 9.24 21.76
CA ALA A 301 -10.38 7.78 21.98
C ALA A 301 -11.37 7.02 21.06
N MET A 302 -12.37 7.72 20.52
CA MET A 302 -13.34 7.13 19.60
C MET A 302 -12.91 7.21 18.13
N VAL A 303 -11.90 8.01 17.82
CA VAL A 303 -11.46 8.29 16.45
C VAL A 303 -10.07 7.74 16.19
N LEU A 304 -9.18 7.87 17.18
CA LEU A 304 -7.81 7.40 17.04
C LEU A 304 -7.63 6.01 17.68
N PHE A 305 -6.91 5.15 16.99
CA PHE A 305 -6.55 3.83 17.49
C PHE A 305 -5.03 3.63 17.44
N ASP A 306 -4.55 2.72 18.27
CA ASP A 306 -3.24 2.12 18.15
C ASP A 306 -3.44 0.75 17.50
N VAL A 307 -2.62 0.41 16.51
CA VAL A 307 -2.77 -0.88 15.80
C VAL A 307 -2.61 -2.01 16.82
N VAL A 308 -3.57 -2.92 16.84
CA VAL A 308 -3.48 -4.11 17.67
C VAL A 308 -2.23 -4.89 17.27
N PRO A 309 -1.36 -5.29 18.23
CA PRO A 309 -0.18 -6.09 17.93
C PRO A 309 -0.53 -7.37 17.17
N ALA A 310 0.43 -7.89 16.40
CA ALA A 310 0.26 -9.16 15.73
C ALA A 310 0.04 -10.27 16.76
N ILE A 311 -0.95 -11.12 16.52
CA ILE A 311 -1.11 -12.40 17.23
C ILE A 311 -0.22 -13.39 16.49
N GLU A 312 0.55 -14.18 17.22
CA GLU A 312 1.31 -15.29 16.64
C GLU A 312 0.32 -16.32 16.09
N THR A 313 0.19 -16.35 14.77
CA THR A 313 -0.66 -17.32 14.06
C THR A 313 0.23 -18.22 13.22
N ALA A 314 -0.20 -19.47 13.00
CA ALA A 314 0.46 -20.32 12.03
C ALA A 314 0.49 -19.63 10.66
N PRO A 315 1.59 -19.75 9.89
CA PRO A 315 1.63 -19.30 8.51
C PRO A 315 0.51 -19.98 7.69
N TRP A 316 0.15 -19.36 6.57
CA TRP A 316 -0.91 -19.77 5.63
C TRP A 316 -1.01 -21.31 5.48
N GLY A 317 -2.04 -21.95 6.06
CA GLY A 317 -2.52 -23.22 5.57
C GLY A 317 -1.89 -24.51 6.14
N ASP A 318 -1.82 -24.64 7.45
CA ASP A 318 -1.79 -25.97 8.10
C ASP A 318 -3.12 -26.17 8.85
N ASP A 319 -4.19 -26.46 8.08
CA ASP A 319 -5.41 -27.14 8.55
C ASP A 319 -5.72 -28.33 7.62
#